data_06b8e277e6b8105c250ddd1e48577410
#
_entry.id   06b8e277e6b8105c250ddd1e48577410
#
_cell.length_a   1.000
_cell.length_b   1.000
_cell.length_c   1.000
_cell.angle_alpha   90.00
_cell.angle_beta   90.00
_cell.angle_gamma   90.00
#
_symmetry.space_group_name_H-M   'P 1'
#
loop_
_entity.id
_entity.type
_entity.pdbx_description
1 polymer ?
#
loop_
_entity_poly.entity_id
_entity_poly.type
_entity_poly.pdbx_seq_one_letter_code
_entity_poly.pdbx_strand_id
1 'polypeptide(L)'
;MKKKKIELKYRLEINWSPEDEAYIVKVPELPGCMTHADTPEKAVHMAQDAIAGYIESLEVRGLPVPQPLAEKRFTGKIPLRIDPNLHRDIAVKAEIEGVSVNRFIERKLKKAV
;
A
#
# COMPACT_ATOMS: atom_id res chain seq x y z
N MET A 1 30.50 9.63 -4.63
CA MET A 1 29.47 8.60 -4.67
C MET A 1 28.28 9.05 -5.52
N LYS A 2 27.95 8.29 -6.50
CA LYS A 2 26.75 8.57 -7.29
C LYS A 2 25.52 8.25 -6.45
N LYS A 3 24.66 9.24 -6.23
CA LYS A 3 23.35 8.99 -5.63
C LYS A 3 22.57 8.11 -6.58
N LYS A 4 22.06 6.99 -6.08
CA LYS A 4 21.13 6.16 -6.84
C LYS A 4 19.92 7.01 -7.18
N LYS A 5 19.54 7.02 -8.46
CA LYS A 5 18.29 7.62 -8.87
C LYS A 5 17.15 6.81 -8.27
N ILE A 6 16.39 7.43 -7.38
CA ILE A 6 15.26 6.77 -6.76
C ILE A 6 14.05 6.97 -7.63
N GLU A 7 13.55 5.87 -8.19
CA GLU A 7 12.27 5.89 -8.88
C GLU A 7 11.16 5.84 -7.84
N LEU A 8 10.22 6.78 -7.96
CA LEU A 8 9.08 6.85 -7.07
C LEU A 8 8.02 5.82 -7.48
N LYS A 9 8.16 4.60 -6.97
CA LYS A 9 7.16 3.56 -7.16
C LYS A 9 6.35 3.28 -5.89
N TYR A 10 6.69 3.97 -4.80
CA TYR A 10 5.90 3.96 -3.58
C TYR A 10 4.67 4.85 -3.74
N ARG A 11 3.59 4.44 -3.10
CA ARG A 11 2.37 5.24 -3.08
C ARG A 11 2.58 6.52 -2.27
N LEU A 12 2.13 7.64 -2.80
CA LEU A 12 2.13 8.92 -2.11
C LEU A 12 0.70 9.32 -1.80
N GLU A 13 0.45 9.77 -0.57
CA GLU A 13 -0.80 10.39 -0.20
C GLU A 13 -0.53 11.85 0.13
N ILE A 14 -1.10 12.75 -0.66
CA ILE A 14 -0.92 14.19 -0.51
C ILE A 14 -2.25 14.81 -0.14
N ASN A 15 -2.30 15.46 1.04
CA ASN A 15 -3.50 16.09 1.54
C ASN A 15 -3.19 17.49 2.07
N TRP A 16 -4.09 18.41 1.84
CA TRP A 16 -4.00 19.74 2.42
C TRP A 16 -4.32 19.68 3.91
N SER A 17 -3.48 20.32 4.72
CA SER A 17 -3.71 20.47 6.16
C SER A 17 -4.00 21.95 6.47
N PRO A 18 -5.23 22.29 6.83
CA PRO A 18 -5.55 23.67 7.20
C PRO A 18 -4.80 24.16 8.45
N GLU A 19 -4.54 23.24 9.37
CA GLU A 19 -3.84 23.55 10.62
C GLU A 19 -2.38 23.91 10.37
N ASP A 20 -1.73 23.19 9.46
CA ASP A 20 -0.31 23.38 9.14
C ASP A 20 -0.12 24.34 7.97
N GLU A 21 -1.21 24.73 7.30
CA GLU A 21 -1.19 25.54 6.08
C GLU A 21 -0.20 25.00 5.05
N ALA A 22 -0.21 23.68 4.88
CA ALA A 22 0.70 22.98 3.98
C ALA A 22 0.08 21.69 3.47
N TYR A 23 0.65 21.19 2.40
CA TYR A 23 0.34 19.86 1.89
C TYR A 23 1.18 18.83 2.66
N ILE A 24 0.51 17.92 3.33
CA ILE A 24 1.17 16.82 4.05
C ILE A 24 1.28 15.64 3.12
N VAL A 25 2.47 15.07 3.02
CA VAL A 25 2.75 13.88 2.22
C VAL A 25 3.04 12.72 3.13
N LYS A 26 2.32 11.63 2.93
CA LYS A 26 2.57 10.36 3.61
C LYS A 26 2.96 9.32 2.58
N VAL A 27 3.90 8.46 2.95
CA VAL A 27 4.29 7.30 2.15
C VAL A 27 3.86 6.05 2.93
N PRO A 28 2.63 5.54 2.70
CA PRO A 28 2.07 4.48 3.54
C PRO A 28 2.91 3.20 3.58
N GLU A 29 3.60 2.87 2.50
CA GLU A 29 4.43 1.67 2.39
C GLU A 29 5.73 1.77 3.21
N LEU A 30 6.09 2.98 3.64
CA LEU A 30 7.26 3.23 4.49
C LEU A 30 6.78 3.82 5.81
N PRO A 31 6.57 3.01 6.85
CA PRO A 31 5.99 3.47 8.11
C PRO A 31 6.73 4.66 8.71
N GLY A 32 6.00 5.73 9.01
CA GLY A 32 6.56 6.95 9.57
C GLY A 32 7.19 7.91 8.56
N CYS A 33 7.24 7.54 7.29
CA CYS A 33 7.80 8.42 6.24
C CYS A 33 6.78 9.49 5.88
N MET A 34 7.06 10.73 6.28
CA MET A 34 6.20 11.89 6.06
C MET A 34 7.01 13.12 5.74
N THR A 35 6.42 14.03 4.99
CA THR A 35 6.99 15.36 4.75
C THR A 35 5.88 16.36 4.44
N HIS A 36 6.22 17.60 4.16
CA HIS A 36 5.25 18.63 3.82
C HIS A 36 5.83 19.61 2.80
N ALA A 37 4.96 20.36 2.14
CA ALA A 37 5.35 21.36 1.17
C ALA A 37 4.23 22.39 0.97
N ASP A 38 4.58 23.53 0.37
CA ASP A 38 3.63 24.63 0.12
C ASP A 38 2.72 24.35 -1.08
N THR A 39 3.18 23.57 -2.03
CA THR A 39 2.43 23.25 -3.26
C THR A 39 2.44 21.75 -3.50
N PRO A 40 1.46 21.22 -4.26
CA PRO A 40 1.45 19.79 -4.60
C PRO A 40 2.70 19.35 -5.37
N GLU A 41 3.20 20.18 -6.27
CA GLU A 41 4.40 19.87 -7.06
C GLU A 41 5.63 19.77 -6.18
N LYS A 42 5.79 20.71 -5.24
CA LYS A 42 6.88 20.64 -4.25
C LYS A 42 6.71 19.46 -3.32
N ALA A 43 5.45 19.08 -3.03
CA ALA A 43 5.17 17.93 -2.18
C ALA A 43 5.74 16.63 -2.79
N VAL A 44 5.60 16.43 -4.09
CA VAL A 44 6.18 15.27 -4.79
C VAL A 44 7.70 15.30 -4.68
N HIS A 45 8.31 16.46 -4.88
CA HIS A 45 9.75 16.60 -4.78
C HIS A 45 10.27 16.33 -3.37
N MET A 46 9.58 16.87 -2.37
CA MET A 46 9.92 16.64 -0.96
C MET A 46 9.76 15.16 -0.58
N ALA A 47 8.78 14.48 -1.17
CA ALA A 47 8.57 13.05 -0.96
C ALA A 47 9.77 12.24 -1.47
N GLN A 48 10.35 12.62 -2.60
CA GLN A 48 11.55 11.95 -3.14
C GLN A 48 12.70 12.03 -2.14
N ASP A 49 12.94 13.21 -1.58
CA ASP A 49 13.98 13.42 -0.59
C ASP A 49 13.71 12.62 0.70
N ALA A 50 12.46 12.62 1.15
CA ALA A 50 12.05 11.89 2.35
C ALA A 50 12.24 10.37 2.17
N ILE A 51 11.86 9.84 1.02
CA ILE A 51 12.03 8.42 0.70
C ILE A 51 13.52 8.07 0.64
N ALA A 52 14.31 8.91 -0.02
CA ALA A 52 15.76 8.70 -0.12
C ALA A 52 16.41 8.62 1.26
N GLY A 53 16.09 9.56 2.14
CA GLY A 53 16.61 9.58 3.51
C GLY A 53 16.13 8.39 4.34
N TYR A 54 14.88 7.99 4.15
CA TYR A 54 14.31 6.82 4.84
C TYR A 54 15.04 5.53 4.45
N ILE A 55 15.23 5.32 3.15
CA ILE A 55 15.92 4.14 2.63
C ILE A 55 17.38 4.13 3.09
N GLU A 56 18.07 5.26 3.02
CA GLU A 56 19.45 5.38 3.49
C GLU A 56 19.57 5.02 4.97
N SER A 57 18.64 5.49 5.77
CA SER A 57 18.59 5.15 7.20
C SER A 57 18.44 3.65 7.43
N LEU A 58 17.57 2.98 6.65
CA LEU A 58 17.40 1.53 6.75
C LEU A 58 18.68 0.80 6.37
N GLU A 59 19.32 1.21 5.30
CA GLU A 59 20.55 0.58 4.81
C GLU A 59 21.68 0.71 5.83
N VAL A 60 21.84 1.88 6.43
CA VAL A 60 22.85 2.13 7.46
C VAL A 60 22.63 1.24 8.69
N ARG A 61 21.38 1.01 9.05
CA ARG A 61 21.01 0.14 10.18
C ARG A 61 20.99 -1.35 9.84
N GLY A 62 21.27 -1.71 8.58
CA GLY A 62 21.21 -3.10 8.14
C GLY A 62 19.81 -3.68 8.09
N LEU A 63 18.79 -2.84 7.99
CA LEU A 63 17.39 -3.27 7.92
C LEU A 63 16.95 -3.43 6.46
N PRO A 64 16.01 -4.36 6.19
CA PRO A 64 15.54 -4.55 4.82
C PRO A 64 14.72 -3.35 4.34
N VAL A 65 14.91 -3.00 3.06
CA VAL A 65 14.14 -1.93 2.40
C VAL A 65 12.86 -2.53 1.83
N PRO A 66 11.66 -2.04 2.24
CA PRO A 66 10.41 -2.55 1.69
C PRO A 66 10.33 -2.32 0.19
N GLN A 67 9.98 -3.37 -0.55
CA GLN A 67 9.75 -3.26 -1.98
C GLN A 67 8.45 -2.50 -2.23
N PRO A 68 8.41 -1.55 -3.18
CA PRO A 68 7.14 -0.89 -3.53
C PRO A 68 6.07 -1.91 -3.93
N LEU A 69 4.85 -1.73 -3.43
CA LEU A 69 3.75 -2.64 -3.76
C LEU A 69 3.49 -2.71 -5.25
N ALA A 70 3.71 -1.60 -5.97
CA ALA A 70 3.55 -1.56 -7.42
C ALA A 70 4.50 -2.49 -8.17
N GLU A 71 5.62 -2.86 -7.57
CA GLU A 71 6.61 -3.77 -8.16
C GLU A 71 6.42 -5.22 -7.75
N LYS A 72 5.62 -5.48 -6.72
CA LYS A 72 5.38 -6.84 -6.25
C LYS A 72 4.52 -7.60 -7.24
N ARG A 73 4.89 -8.86 -7.47
CA ARG A 73 4.09 -9.77 -8.28
C ARG A 73 3.09 -10.48 -7.38
N PHE A 74 1.84 -10.40 -7.77
CA PHE A 74 0.75 -11.07 -7.07
C PHE A 74 0.26 -12.25 -7.89
N THR A 75 0.20 -13.43 -7.27
CA THR A 75 -0.15 -14.67 -7.96
C THR A 75 -1.65 -14.93 -8.01
N GLY A 76 -2.42 -14.21 -7.21
CA GLY A 76 -3.85 -14.49 -7.02
C GLY A 76 -4.12 -15.58 -5.99
N LYS A 77 -3.08 -16.17 -5.39
CA LYS A 77 -3.25 -17.17 -4.33
C LYS A 77 -3.15 -16.51 -2.97
N ILE A 78 -4.23 -16.61 -2.21
CA ILE A 78 -4.30 -16.03 -0.86
C ILE A 78 -4.71 -17.15 0.09
N PRO A 79 -3.85 -17.54 1.06
CA PRO A 79 -4.28 -18.44 2.13
C PRO A 79 -5.17 -17.65 3.07
N LEU A 80 -6.45 -17.99 3.12
CA LEU A 80 -7.44 -17.27 3.90
C LEU A 80 -7.98 -18.15 5.03
N ARG A 81 -7.83 -17.67 6.27
CA ARG A 81 -8.46 -18.28 7.44
C ARG A 81 -9.57 -17.36 7.90
N ILE A 82 -10.75 -17.90 7.98
CA ILE A 82 -11.96 -17.16 8.40
C ILE A 82 -12.67 -17.91 9.51
N ASP A 83 -13.63 -17.23 10.14
CA ASP A 83 -14.49 -17.85 11.13
C ASP A 83 -15.24 -19.05 10.52
N PRO A 84 -15.33 -20.21 11.23
CA PRO A 84 -16.03 -21.38 10.72
C PRO A 84 -17.49 -21.13 10.32
N ASN A 85 -18.20 -20.28 11.05
CA ASN A 85 -19.57 -19.95 10.73
C ASN A 85 -19.68 -19.18 9.41
N LEU A 86 -18.75 -18.27 9.17
CA LEU A 86 -18.65 -17.54 7.90
C LEU A 86 -18.32 -18.50 6.75
N HIS A 87 -17.39 -19.42 6.97
CA HIS A 87 -17.06 -20.45 5.98
C HIS A 87 -18.29 -21.25 5.58
N ARG A 88 -19.07 -21.68 6.57
CA ARG A 88 -20.32 -22.40 6.34
C ARG A 88 -21.30 -21.57 5.49
N ASP A 89 -21.51 -20.31 5.87
CA ASP A 89 -22.43 -19.43 5.15
C ASP A 89 -22.03 -19.24 3.70
N ILE A 90 -20.73 -19.07 3.46
CA ILE A 90 -20.19 -18.95 2.11
C ILE A 90 -20.43 -20.22 1.31
N ALA A 91 -20.13 -21.38 1.90
CA ALA A 91 -20.30 -22.66 1.23
C ALA A 91 -21.77 -22.92 0.87
N VAL A 92 -22.69 -22.63 1.77
CA VAL A 92 -24.13 -22.79 1.53
C VAL A 92 -24.61 -21.88 0.42
N LYS A 93 -24.23 -20.61 0.46
CA LYS A 93 -24.65 -19.64 -0.57
C LYS A 93 -24.05 -19.96 -1.94
N ALA A 94 -22.79 -20.38 -1.99
CA ALA A 94 -22.16 -20.78 -3.23
C ALA A 94 -22.91 -21.96 -3.88
N GLU A 95 -23.27 -22.96 -3.07
CA GLU A 95 -24.02 -24.12 -3.54
C GLU A 95 -25.40 -23.72 -4.07
N ILE A 96 -26.13 -22.87 -3.33
CA ILE A 96 -27.43 -22.37 -3.77
C ILE A 96 -27.32 -21.63 -5.12
N GLU A 97 -26.30 -20.84 -5.29
CA GLU A 97 -26.06 -20.09 -6.53
C GLU A 97 -25.46 -20.94 -7.65
N GLY A 98 -25.04 -22.17 -7.35
CA GLY A 98 -24.44 -23.06 -8.35
C GLY A 98 -23.04 -22.64 -8.80
N VAL A 99 -22.28 -21.97 -7.93
CA VAL A 99 -20.90 -21.55 -8.22
C VAL A 99 -19.94 -22.14 -7.19
N SER A 100 -18.65 -22.17 -7.52
CA SER A 100 -17.63 -22.61 -6.57
C SER A 100 -17.49 -21.60 -5.43
N VAL A 101 -17.02 -22.07 -4.27
CA VAL A 101 -16.72 -21.21 -3.12
C VAL A 101 -15.75 -20.10 -3.54
N ASN A 102 -14.71 -20.47 -4.27
CA ASN A 102 -13.71 -19.52 -4.75
C ASN A 102 -14.34 -18.40 -5.61
N ARG A 103 -15.20 -18.80 -6.55
CA ARG A 103 -15.88 -17.83 -7.43
C ARG A 103 -16.85 -16.94 -6.65
N PHE A 104 -17.54 -17.50 -5.68
CA PHE A 104 -18.43 -16.74 -4.80
C PHE A 104 -17.66 -15.65 -4.05
N ILE A 105 -16.53 -16.04 -3.43
CA ILE A 105 -15.69 -15.12 -2.67
C ILE A 105 -15.13 -14.04 -3.59
N GLU A 106 -14.61 -14.41 -4.74
CA GLU A 106 -14.06 -13.46 -5.71
C GLU A 106 -15.06 -12.41 -6.12
N ARG A 107 -16.29 -12.80 -6.42
CA ARG A 107 -17.36 -11.85 -6.78
C ARG A 107 -17.66 -10.87 -5.66
N LYS A 108 -17.70 -11.35 -4.42
CA LYS A 108 -17.99 -10.50 -3.25
C LYS A 108 -16.86 -9.51 -3.01
N LEU A 109 -15.61 -9.96 -3.13
CA LEU A 109 -14.45 -9.11 -2.94
C LEU A 109 -14.33 -8.05 -4.04
N LYS A 110 -14.66 -8.37 -5.29
CA LYS A 110 -14.67 -7.39 -6.38
C LYS A 110 -15.60 -6.23 -6.11
N LYS A 111 -16.73 -6.48 -5.45
CA LYS A 111 -17.67 -5.42 -5.07
C LYS A 111 -17.17 -4.59 -3.90
N ALA A 112 -16.34 -5.16 -3.04
CA ALA A 112 -15.86 -4.50 -1.82
C ALA A 112 -14.61 -3.65 -2.06
N VAL A 113 -13.84 -3.93 -3.11
CA VAL A 113 -12.55 -3.28 -3.40
C VAL A 113 -12.68 -2.11 -4.37
#